data_0a67ac865b30a6d0ed4e6c06fa175cca
#
_entry.id   0a67ac865b30a6d0ed4e6c06fa175cca
#
_cell.length_a   1.000
_cell.length_b   1.000
_cell.length_c   1.000
_cell.angle_alpha   90.00
_cell.angle_beta   90.00
_cell.angle_gamma   90.00
#
_symmetry.space_group_name_H-M   'P 1'
#
loop_
_entity.id
_entity.type
_entity.pdbx_description
1 polymer ?
#
loop_
_entity_poly.entity_id
_entity_poly.type
_entity_poly.pdbx_seq_one_letter_code
_entity_poly.pdbx_strand_id
1 'polypeptide(L)'
;GLAYVCDLTPEEAKAYRGSLTEPGKESPYRNRSIEENLDLFERMKNGEFKDGEKVLRAKIDMASPNLNMRDPIIYRIAHATHHNTGDKWCIYPMYDFAHPLEDAIEGITHSICTLEFEDHRPLYDWVVRECEMECVPRQIEFARLNMTNTVMSKRKLKQLVDEGVVDGWDDPRMPTISGLRRRGCTPEALRNFCSAIG
;
A
#
# COMPACT_ATOMS: atom_id res chain seq x y z
N GLY A 1 14.22 -0.80 18.56
CA GLY A 1 13.62 -2.10 18.84
C GLY A 1 12.22 -2.29 18.27
N LEU A 2 11.73 -1.36 17.40
CA LEU A 2 10.40 -1.42 16.78
C LEU A 2 10.39 -2.13 15.42
N ALA A 3 11.54 -2.60 14.95
CA ALA A 3 11.67 -3.33 13.70
C ALA A 3 12.76 -4.40 13.80
N TYR A 4 12.70 -5.40 12.94
CA TYR A 4 13.71 -6.45 12.85
C TYR A 4 13.89 -6.95 11.41
N VAL A 5 15.09 -7.38 11.09
CA VAL A 5 15.41 -8.02 9.81
C VAL A 5 14.99 -9.49 9.86
N CYS A 6 14.24 -9.91 8.85
CA CYS A 6 13.66 -11.25 8.75
C CYS A 6 14.14 -11.96 7.49
N ASP A 7 14.60 -13.21 7.66
CA ASP A 7 15.16 -14.04 6.59
C ASP A 7 14.16 -15.13 6.12
N LEU A 8 12.90 -15.10 6.58
CA LEU A 8 11.89 -16.05 6.15
C LEU A 8 11.58 -15.86 4.66
N THR A 9 11.49 -16.96 3.93
CA THR A 9 10.94 -16.97 2.57
C THR A 9 9.46 -16.51 2.57
N PRO A 10 8.91 -16.09 1.42
CA PRO A 10 7.49 -15.72 1.33
C PRO A 10 6.53 -16.82 1.80
N GLU A 11 6.83 -18.08 1.52
CA GLU A 11 6.04 -19.24 1.92
C GLU A 11 6.08 -19.47 3.43
N GLU A 12 7.26 -19.42 4.03
CA GLU A 12 7.43 -19.51 5.48
C GLU A 12 6.74 -18.33 6.17
N ALA A 13 6.97 -17.11 5.69
CA ALA A 13 6.35 -15.90 6.24
C ALA A 13 4.82 -15.97 6.20
N LYS A 14 4.23 -16.54 5.15
CA LYS A 14 2.79 -16.78 5.06
C LYS A 14 2.32 -17.77 6.12
N ALA A 15 3.07 -18.85 6.35
CA ALA A 15 2.76 -19.84 7.38
C ALA A 15 2.86 -19.24 8.80
N TYR A 16 3.85 -18.38 9.05
CA TYR A 16 4.01 -17.69 10.33
C TYR A 16 2.93 -16.63 10.57
N ARG A 17 2.47 -15.94 9.52
CA ARG A 17 1.44 -14.91 9.66
C ARG A 17 0.08 -15.44 10.11
N GLY A 18 -0.22 -16.71 9.85
CA GLY A 18 -1.51 -17.31 10.15
C GLY A 18 -2.62 -16.89 9.21
N SER A 19 -3.86 -17.01 9.66
CA SER A 19 -5.08 -16.71 8.88
C SER A 19 -6.01 -15.76 9.65
N LEU A 20 -7.18 -15.46 9.10
CA LEU A 20 -8.21 -14.67 9.80
C LEU A 20 -8.75 -15.38 11.05
N THR A 21 -8.70 -16.71 11.07
CA THR A 21 -9.21 -17.55 12.17
C THR A 21 -8.10 -18.07 13.09
N GLU A 22 -6.85 -17.97 12.65
CA GLU A 22 -5.70 -18.46 13.43
C GLU A 22 -4.71 -17.32 13.65
N PRO A 23 -4.23 -17.11 14.88
CA PRO A 23 -3.22 -16.11 15.17
C PRO A 23 -1.90 -16.45 14.46
N GLY A 24 -1.09 -15.45 14.24
CA GLY A 24 0.27 -15.64 13.72
C GLY A 24 1.20 -16.16 14.81
N LYS A 25 2.37 -16.62 14.35
CA LYS A 25 3.49 -17.06 15.21
C LYS A 25 4.65 -16.10 15.04
N GLU A 26 5.39 -15.87 16.10
CA GLU A 26 6.60 -15.06 16.05
C GLU A 26 7.65 -15.70 15.13
N SER A 27 8.25 -14.88 14.26
CA SER A 27 9.40 -15.29 13.48
C SER A 27 10.59 -15.61 14.39
N PRO A 28 11.41 -16.64 14.09
CA PRO A 28 12.63 -16.92 14.84
C PRO A 28 13.62 -15.74 14.85
N TYR A 29 13.48 -14.82 13.91
CA TYR A 29 14.33 -13.64 13.78
C TYR A 29 13.80 -12.40 14.54
N ARG A 30 12.60 -12.48 15.11
CA ARG A 30 11.90 -11.36 15.74
C ARG A 30 12.64 -10.79 16.95
N ASN A 31 13.42 -11.61 17.63
CA ASN A 31 14.11 -11.25 18.86
C ASN A 31 15.63 -11.07 18.70
N ARG A 32 16.10 -10.80 17.46
CA ARG A 32 17.47 -10.33 17.23
C ARG A 32 17.75 -9.05 18.01
N SER A 33 18.99 -8.86 18.43
CA SER A 33 19.39 -7.63 19.13
C SER A 33 19.23 -6.38 18.25
N ILE A 34 19.18 -5.22 18.85
CA ILE A 34 19.08 -3.96 18.11
C ILE A 34 20.34 -3.78 17.24
N GLU A 35 21.50 -4.09 17.78
CA GLU A 35 22.79 -3.98 17.10
C GLU A 35 22.85 -4.89 15.86
N GLU A 36 22.42 -6.13 16.00
CA GLU A 36 22.36 -7.08 14.89
C GLU A 36 21.41 -6.60 13.80
N ASN A 37 20.24 -6.10 14.17
CA ASN A 37 19.27 -5.58 13.21
C ASN A 37 19.78 -4.32 12.47
N LEU A 38 20.49 -3.44 13.16
CA LEU A 38 21.10 -2.25 12.54
C LEU A 38 22.21 -2.66 11.54
N ASP A 39 23.10 -3.58 11.93
CA ASP A 39 24.12 -4.12 11.03
C ASP A 39 23.50 -4.76 9.78
N LEU A 40 22.57 -5.66 9.96
CA LEU A 40 21.89 -6.33 8.85
C LEU A 40 21.15 -5.35 7.92
N PHE A 41 20.49 -4.33 8.47
CA PHE A 41 19.79 -3.35 7.66
C PHE A 41 20.76 -2.46 6.86
N GLU A 42 21.88 -2.06 7.45
CA GLU A 42 22.93 -1.32 6.72
C GLU A 42 23.53 -2.19 5.59
N ARG A 43 23.73 -3.47 5.82
CA ARG A 43 24.19 -4.43 4.79
C ARG A 43 23.15 -4.65 3.70
N MET A 44 21.84 -4.67 4.05
CA MET A 44 20.76 -4.67 3.05
C MET A 44 20.84 -3.42 2.15
N LYS A 45 21.03 -2.24 2.75
CA LYS A 45 21.16 -0.97 2.04
C LYS A 45 22.38 -0.93 1.13
N ASN A 46 23.48 -1.57 1.55
CA ASN A 46 24.74 -1.66 0.78
C ASN A 46 24.72 -2.73 -0.33
N GLY A 47 23.59 -3.45 -0.50
CA GLY A 47 23.42 -4.42 -1.59
C GLY A 47 24.12 -5.77 -1.38
N GLU A 48 24.43 -6.15 -0.15
CA GLU A 48 25.09 -7.42 0.14
C GLU A 48 24.18 -8.65 -0.05
N PHE A 49 22.87 -8.44 -0.08
CA PHE A 49 21.86 -9.50 -0.16
C PHE A 49 21.06 -9.42 -1.45
N LYS A 50 20.59 -10.57 -1.93
CA LYS A 50 19.75 -10.68 -3.13
C LYS A 50 18.29 -10.28 -2.84
N ASP A 51 17.56 -10.02 -3.91
CA ASP A 51 16.12 -9.79 -3.86
C ASP A 51 15.42 -10.97 -3.17
N GLY A 52 14.57 -10.64 -2.21
CA GLY A 52 13.81 -11.63 -1.45
C GLY A 52 14.57 -12.37 -0.35
N GLU A 53 15.89 -12.17 -0.21
CA GLU A 53 16.69 -12.85 0.81
C GLU A 53 16.42 -12.34 2.22
N LYS A 54 16.20 -11.02 2.34
CA LYS A 54 15.88 -10.35 3.61
C LYS A 54 14.85 -9.25 3.42
N VAL A 55 14.07 -9.03 4.46
CA VAL A 55 13.14 -7.90 4.56
C VAL A 55 13.23 -7.27 5.94
N LEU A 56 12.88 -5.99 6.06
CA LEU A 56 12.68 -5.35 7.37
C LEU A 56 11.19 -5.41 7.72
N ARG A 57 10.86 -5.90 8.91
CA ARG A 57 9.50 -5.97 9.43
C ARG A 57 9.32 -5.04 10.61
N ALA A 58 8.16 -4.40 10.69
CA ALA A 58 7.71 -3.78 11.93
C ALA A 58 7.46 -4.85 12.99
N LYS A 59 7.76 -4.54 14.25
CA LYS A 59 7.55 -5.43 15.41
C LYS A 59 6.30 -4.95 16.16
N ILE A 60 5.15 -5.51 15.82
CA ILE A 60 3.86 -5.07 16.35
C ILE A 60 3.18 -6.18 17.18
N ASP A 61 2.26 -6.94 16.56
CA ASP A 61 1.50 -7.97 17.26
C ASP A 61 1.11 -9.12 16.32
N MET A 62 1.72 -10.27 16.49
CA MET A 62 1.43 -11.47 15.69
C MET A 62 0.08 -12.11 16.04
N ALA A 63 -0.55 -11.75 17.15
CA ALA A 63 -1.88 -12.22 17.54
C ALA A 63 -3.03 -11.30 17.08
N SER A 64 -2.71 -10.15 16.50
CA SER A 64 -3.72 -9.18 16.04
C SER A 64 -4.76 -9.83 15.13
N PRO A 65 -6.07 -9.53 15.29
CA PRO A 65 -7.10 -9.95 14.34
C PRO A 65 -6.91 -9.29 12.97
N ASN A 66 -6.29 -8.12 12.93
CA ASN A 66 -5.94 -7.41 11.69
C ASN A 66 -4.60 -7.94 11.13
N LEU A 67 -4.65 -8.61 9.99
CA LEU A 67 -3.46 -9.19 9.35
C LEU A 67 -2.40 -8.15 8.99
N ASN A 68 -2.80 -6.88 8.78
CA ASN A 68 -1.86 -5.80 8.45
C ASN A 68 -1.03 -5.38 9.67
N MET A 69 -1.44 -5.75 10.90
CA MET A 69 -0.72 -5.48 12.14
C MET A 69 0.19 -6.64 12.58
N ARG A 70 0.19 -7.78 11.84
CA ARG A 70 1.03 -8.94 12.15
C ARG A 70 2.41 -8.79 11.53
N ASP A 71 3.26 -8.03 12.16
CA ASP A 71 4.65 -7.73 11.77
C ASP A 71 4.80 -7.51 10.26
N PRO A 72 4.16 -6.45 9.69
CA PRO A 72 4.19 -6.20 8.26
C PRO A 72 5.60 -5.87 7.76
N ILE A 73 5.85 -6.19 6.50
CA ILE A 73 7.10 -5.78 5.82
C ILE A 73 7.05 -4.27 5.59
N ILE A 74 8.09 -3.56 6.04
CA ILE A 74 8.24 -2.11 5.85
C ILE A 74 9.33 -1.75 4.82
N TYR A 75 10.38 -2.57 4.66
CA TYR A 75 11.36 -2.47 3.58
C TYR A 75 11.64 -3.82 2.93
N ARG A 76 11.86 -3.80 1.63
CA ARG A 76 12.32 -4.94 0.83
C ARG A 76 13.58 -4.61 0.04
N ILE A 77 14.33 -5.64 -0.35
CA ILE A 77 15.42 -5.53 -1.31
C ILE A 77 14.83 -5.64 -2.71
N ALA A 78 15.24 -4.74 -3.60
CA ALA A 78 14.89 -4.76 -5.01
C ALA A 78 16.01 -4.09 -5.82
N HIS A 79 16.78 -4.88 -6.55
CA HIS A 79 17.80 -4.39 -7.47
C HIS A 79 17.15 -4.01 -8.81
N ALA A 80 16.60 -2.77 -8.86
CA ALA A 80 15.91 -2.25 -10.02
C ALA A 80 16.24 -0.77 -10.20
N THR A 81 16.49 -0.36 -11.44
CA THR A 81 16.73 1.03 -11.78
C THR A 81 15.46 1.86 -11.55
N HIS A 82 15.54 2.85 -10.67
CA HIS A 82 14.44 3.75 -10.37
C HIS A 82 14.49 4.99 -11.28
N HIS A 83 13.34 5.42 -11.80
CA HIS A 83 13.26 6.51 -12.79
C HIS A 83 13.83 7.87 -12.31
N ASN A 84 13.82 8.16 -11.00
CA ASN A 84 14.39 9.41 -10.45
C ASN A 84 15.79 9.23 -9.87
N THR A 85 16.09 8.08 -9.25
CA THR A 85 17.31 7.87 -8.47
C THR A 85 18.29 6.89 -9.11
N GLY A 86 17.93 6.30 -10.27
CA GLY A 86 18.77 5.30 -10.94
C GLY A 86 19.01 4.09 -10.04
N ASP A 87 20.25 3.64 -9.97
CA ASP A 87 20.68 2.48 -9.20
C ASP A 87 21.24 2.87 -7.80
N LYS A 88 20.90 4.07 -7.31
CA LYS A 88 21.41 4.56 -6.02
C LYS A 88 20.95 3.70 -4.84
N TRP A 89 19.75 3.13 -4.91
CA TRP A 89 19.13 2.37 -3.84
C TRP A 89 18.80 0.95 -4.30
N CYS A 90 19.02 -0.02 -3.43
CA CYS A 90 18.59 -1.41 -3.60
C CYS A 90 17.61 -1.88 -2.52
N ILE A 91 17.20 -0.99 -1.62
CA ILE A 91 16.11 -1.22 -0.67
C ILE A 91 15.02 -0.18 -0.91
N TYR A 92 13.77 -0.60 -0.81
CA TYR A 92 12.62 0.25 -1.04
C TYR A 92 11.58 0.04 0.04
N PRO A 93 10.94 1.14 0.55
CA PRO A 93 9.86 1.01 1.51
C PRO A 93 8.64 0.37 0.84
N MET A 94 7.88 -0.36 1.64
CA MET A 94 6.56 -0.83 1.23
C MET A 94 5.55 0.33 1.32
N TYR A 95 4.47 0.23 0.55
CA TYR A 95 3.43 1.26 0.47
C TYR A 95 2.91 1.69 1.85
N ASP A 96 2.56 0.73 2.70
CA ASP A 96 1.99 1.01 4.03
C ASP A 96 2.97 1.71 5.00
N PHE A 97 4.25 1.74 4.67
CA PHE A 97 5.26 2.49 5.41
C PHE A 97 5.60 3.83 4.76
N ALA A 98 5.71 3.87 3.43
CA ALA A 98 6.03 5.08 2.69
C ALA A 98 4.90 6.13 2.77
N HIS A 99 3.66 5.70 2.52
CA HIS A 99 2.50 6.59 2.44
C HIS A 99 2.27 7.45 3.69
N PRO A 100 2.22 6.91 4.93
CA PRO A 100 2.06 7.73 6.13
C PRO A 100 3.21 8.71 6.35
N LEU A 101 4.45 8.32 6.00
CA LEU A 101 5.62 9.20 6.14
C LEU A 101 5.62 10.32 5.12
N GLU A 102 5.28 10.03 3.85
CA GLU A 102 5.18 11.04 2.80
C GLU A 102 4.09 12.05 3.14
N ASP A 103 2.90 11.60 3.54
CA ASP A 103 1.81 12.47 3.98
C ASP A 103 2.25 13.38 5.13
N ALA A 104 2.94 12.84 6.13
CA ALA A 104 3.41 13.60 7.28
C ALA A 104 4.49 14.63 6.89
N ILE A 105 5.46 14.24 6.05
CA ILE A 105 6.53 15.11 5.55
C ILE A 105 5.96 16.27 4.72
N GLU A 106 4.94 15.99 3.90
CA GLU A 106 4.28 16.98 3.05
C GLU A 106 3.25 17.84 3.80
N GLY A 107 3.00 17.58 5.08
CA GLY A 107 2.06 18.34 5.90
C GLY A 107 0.59 18.10 5.51
N ILE A 108 0.27 16.92 4.98
CA ILE A 108 -1.10 16.52 4.63
C ILE A 108 -1.93 16.42 5.90
N THR A 109 -3.10 17.03 5.90
CA THR A 109 -4.03 16.96 7.03
C THR A 109 -5.08 15.86 6.86
N HIS A 110 -5.52 15.60 5.63
CA HIS A 110 -6.55 14.63 5.26
C HIS A 110 -6.02 13.73 4.15
N SER A 111 -5.66 12.51 4.51
CA SER A 111 -5.19 11.48 3.59
C SER A 111 -6.39 10.67 3.09
N ILE A 112 -6.79 10.90 1.84
CA ILE A 112 -8.02 10.33 1.26
C ILE A 112 -7.68 9.05 0.51
N CYS A 113 -8.29 7.95 0.94
CA CYS A 113 -8.09 6.61 0.40
C CYS A 113 -9.40 5.98 -0.09
N THR A 114 -9.29 4.87 -0.80
CA THR A 114 -10.42 4.00 -1.08
C THR A 114 -10.70 3.07 0.10
N LEU A 115 -11.92 2.52 0.18
CA LEU A 115 -12.38 1.72 1.33
C LEU A 115 -11.54 0.45 1.56
N GLU A 116 -10.84 -0.03 0.54
CA GLU A 116 -9.91 -1.16 0.66
C GLU A 116 -8.78 -0.93 1.69
N PHE A 117 -8.50 0.32 2.04
CA PHE A 117 -7.47 0.71 3.00
C PHE A 117 -7.97 0.92 4.43
N GLU A 118 -9.25 0.66 4.72
CA GLU A 118 -9.80 0.79 6.07
C GLU A 118 -9.02 -0.07 7.09
N ASP A 119 -8.75 -1.32 6.75
CA ASP A 119 -7.97 -2.23 7.60
C ASP A 119 -6.47 -1.85 7.69
N HIS A 120 -5.97 -0.99 6.81
CA HIS A 120 -4.59 -0.48 6.83
C HIS A 120 -4.44 0.75 7.75
N ARG A 121 -5.52 1.45 8.08
CA ARG A 121 -5.49 2.67 8.93
C ARG A 121 -4.77 2.47 10.27
N PRO A 122 -4.97 1.36 11.02
CA PRO A 122 -4.22 1.13 12.26
C PRO A 122 -2.70 1.07 12.06
N LEU A 123 -2.24 0.54 10.92
CA LEU A 123 -0.82 0.53 10.57
C LEU A 123 -0.33 1.92 10.18
N TYR A 124 -1.12 2.69 9.42
CA TYR A 124 -0.83 4.08 9.09
C TYR A 124 -0.61 4.92 10.37
N ASP A 125 -1.54 4.85 11.32
CA ASP A 125 -1.46 5.58 12.59
C ASP A 125 -0.26 5.09 13.43
N TRP A 126 0.03 3.80 13.41
CA TRP A 126 1.21 3.23 14.09
C TRP A 126 2.52 3.78 13.52
N VAL A 127 2.65 3.84 12.19
CA VAL A 127 3.87 4.37 11.54
C VAL A 127 4.09 5.84 11.87
N VAL A 128 3.06 6.68 11.75
CA VAL A 128 3.15 8.12 12.08
C VAL A 128 3.61 8.33 13.52
N ARG A 129 3.02 7.57 14.46
CA ARG A 129 3.32 7.66 15.89
C ARG A 129 4.73 7.17 16.22
N GLU A 130 5.10 5.98 15.75
CA GLU A 130 6.38 5.36 16.10
C GLU A 130 7.59 5.98 15.39
N CYS A 131 7.35 6.67 14.28
CA CYS A 131 8.35 7.49 13.60
C CYS A 131 8.41 8.92 14.14
N GLU A 132 7.61 9.23 15.18
CA GLU A 132 7.61 10.54 15.87
C GLU A 132 7.43 11.72 14.91
N MET A 133 6.51 11.56 13.93
CA MET A 133 6.28 12.60 12.92
C MET A 133 5.58 13.81 13.54
N GLU A 134 6.05 15.03 13.23
CA GLU A 134 5.47 16.29 13.74
C GLU A 134 4.05 16.51 13.21
N CYS A 135 3.83 16.24 11.92
CA CYS A 135 2.49 16.27 11.31
C CYS A 135 1.81 14.91 11.49
N VAL A 136 0.58 14.93 11.97
CA VAL A 136 -0.25 13.73 12.15
C VAL A 136 -1.43 13.79 11.16
N PRO A 137 -1.27 13.26 9.94
CA PRO A 137 -2.35 13.20 8.97
C PRO A 137 -3.47 12.28 9.45
N ARG A 138 -4.69 12.54 8.98
CA ARG A 138 -5.83 11.66 9.23
C ARG A 138 -6.19 10.90 7.95
N GLN A 139 -6.07 9.59 7.95
CA GLN A 139 -6.56 8.75 6.87
C GLN A 139 -8.09 8.66 6.92
N ILE A 140 -8.72 8.84 5.76
CA ILE A 140 -10.18 8.81 5.58
C ILE A 140 -10.48 7.98 4.34
N GLU A 141 -11.31 6.97 4.48
CA GLU A 141 -11.67 6.07 3.40
C GLU A 141 -13.05 6.37 2.85
N PHE A 142 -13.16 6.28 1.52
CA PHE A 142 -14.40 6.48 0.79
C PHE A 142 -14.78 5.24 0.01
N ALA A 143 -16.07 4.93 0.01
CA ALA A 143 -16.62 3.83 -0.75
C ALA A 143 -16.40 4.04 -2.27
N ARG A 144 -16.15 2.94 -2.97
CA ARG A 144 -16.12 2.93 -4.42
C ARG A 144 -17.54 3.03 -4.97
N LEU A 145 -17.76 3.91 -5.93
CA LEU A 145 -18.99 3.91 -6.71
C LEU A 145 -19.07 2.61 -7.54
N ASN A 146 -20.09 1.80 -7.28
CA ASN A 146 -20.41 0.62 -8.05
C ASN A 146 -21.69 0.85 -8.83
N MET A 147 -21.66 0.57 -10.14
CA MET A 147 -22.83 0.66 -11.01
C MET A 147 -23.21 -0.72 -11.55
N THR A 148 -24.49 -1.04 -11.54
CA THR A 148 -24.99 -2.28 -12.13
C THR A 148 -24.75 -2.31 -13.64
N ASN A 149 -24.53 -3.49 -14.19
CA ASN A 149 -24.29 -3.72 -15.62
C ASN A 149 -23.14 -2.89 -16.21
N THR A 150 -22.18 -2.44 -15.37
CA THR A 150 -21.08 -1.59 -15.80
C THR A 150 -19.74 -2.15 -15.35
N VAL A 151 -18.81 -2.28 -16.29
CA VAL A 151 -17.43 -2.70 -15.98
C VAL A 151 -16.65 -1.51 -15.47
N MET A 152 -16.23 -1.55 -14.19
CA MET A 152 -15.44 -0.49 -13.54
C MET A 152 -13.94 -0.84 -13.42
N SER A 153 -13.52 -2.00 -13.96
CA SER A 153 -12.14 -2.45 -13.90
C SER A 153 -11.26 -1.72 -14.92
N LYS A 154 -10.28 -0.93 -14.48
CA LYS A 154 -9.32 -0.25 -15.37
C LYS A 154 -8.64 -1.21 -16.34
N ARG A 155 -8.25 -2.42 -15.88
CA ARG A 155 -7.61 -3.43 -16.73
C ARG A 155 -8.52 -3.88 -17.88
N LYS A 156 -9.80 -4.14 -17.60
CA LYS A 156 -10.77 -4.56 -18.63
C LYS A 156 -11.12 -3.40 -19.56
N LEU A 157 -11.24 -2.18 -19.05
CA LEU A 157 -11.49 -1.00 -19.87
C LEU A 157 -10.29 -0.70 -20.77
N LYS A 158 -9.06 -0.86 -20.25
CA LYS A 158 -7.84 -0.72 -21.06
C LYS A 158 -7.83 -1.71 -22.22
N GLN A 159 -8.24 -2.93 -22.01
CA GLN A 159 -8.33 -3.94 -23.08
C GLN A 159 -9.24 -3.49 -24.21
N LEU A 160 -10.39 -2.89 -23.91
CA LEU A 160 -11.29 -2.35 -24.94
C LEU A 160 -10.65 -1.25 -25.77
N VAL A 161 -9.81 -0.42 -25.15
CA VAL A 161 -9.05 0.62 -25.87
C VAL A 161 -7.94 0.02 -26.72
N ASP A 162 -7.16 -0.90 -26.15
CA ASP A 162 -6.03 -1.54 -26.84
C ASP A 162 -6.48 -2.38 -28.04
N GLU A 163 -7.64 -3.03 -27.95
CA GLU A 163 -8.23 -3.84 -29.02
C GLU A 163 -9.03 -2.99 -30.04
N GLY A 164 -9.12 -1.68 -29.86
CA GLY A 164 -9.84 -0.79 -30.75
C GLY A 164 -11.37 -0.98 -30.75
N VAL A 165 -11.94 -1.58 -29.71
CA VAL A 165 -13.40 -1.75 -29.54
C VAL A 165 -14.06 -0.40 -29.26
N VAL A 166 -13.34 0.51 -28.61
CA VAL A 166 -13.73 1.88 -28.34
C VAL A 166 -12.65 2.82 -28.89
N ASP A 167 -13.01 4.06 -29.22
CA ASP A 167 -12.10 5.04 -29.84
C ASP A 167 -11.01 5.56 -28.88
N GLY A 168 -11.23 5.41 -27.56
CA GLY A 168 -10.30 5.84 -26.52
C GLY A 168 -10.96 5.94 -25.16
N TRP A 169 -10.22 6.47 -24.20
CA TRP A 169 -10.70 6.62 -22.81
C TRP A 169 -11.86 7.62 -22.66
N ASP A 170 -12.03 8.51 -23.63
CA ASP A 170 -13.10 9.51 -23.67
C ASP A 170 -14.30 9.06 -24.52
N ASP A 171 -14.28 7.83 -25.05
CA ASP A 171 -15.42 7.27 -25.79
C ASP A 171 -16.70 7.34 -24.93
N PRO A 172 -17.83 7.84 -25.48
CA PRO A 172 -19.10 7.94 -24.74
C PRO A 172 -19.60 6.62 -24.14
N ARG A 173 -19.14 5.48 -24.61
CA ARG A 173 -19.45 4.15 -24.08
C ARG A 173 -18.65 3.81 -22.82
N MET A 174 -17.57 4.55 -22.54
CA MET A 174 -16.70 4.32 -21.40
C MET A 174 -17.24 4.99 -20.12
N PRO A 175 -17.19 4.31 -18.96
CA PRO A 175 -17.62 4.87 -17.67
C PRO A 175 -16.51 5.74 -17.04
N THR A 176 -15.86 6.55 -17.85
CA THR A 176 -14.86 7.53 -17.40
C THR A 176 -15.53 8.90 -17.28
N ILE A 177 -14.92 9.80 -16.50
CA ILE A 177 -15.39 11.20 -16.40
C ILE A 177 -15.41 11.84 -17.79
N SER A 178 -14.40 11.59 -18.62
CA SER A 178 -14.33 12.09 -19.99
C SER A 178 -15.42 11.52 -20.88
N GLY A 179 -15.70 10.20 -20.78
CA GLY A 179 -16.80 9.56 -21.52
C GLY A 179 -18.16 10.08 -21.09
N LEU A 180 -18.41 10.24 -19.79
CA LEU A 180 -19.64 10.84 -19.26
C LEU A 180 -19.81 12.30 -19.70
N ARG A 181 -18.74 13.09 -19.71
CA ARG A 181 -18.75 14.46 -20.22
C ARG A 181 -19.16 14.50 -21.71
N ARG A 182 -18.60 13.63 -22.53
CA ARG A 182 -18.99 13.54 -23.97
C ARG A 182 -20.43 13.07 -24.16
N ARG A 183 -20.99 12.32 -23.21
CA ARG A 183 -22.43 11.97 -23.19
C ARG A 183 -23.34 13.11 -22.79
N GLY A 184 -22.81 14.25 -22.37
CA GLY A 184 -23.55 15.43 -21.94
C GLY A 184 -23.82 15.51 -20.43
N CYS A 185 -23.20 14.63 -19.62
CA CYS A 185 -23.32 14.75 -18.15
C CYS A 185 -22.53 15.95 -17.64
N THR A 186 -23.22 16.87 -16.96
CA THR A 186 -22.56 18.04 -16.34
C THR A 186 -21.85 17.64 -15.04
N PRO A 187 -20.84 18.41 -14.58
CA PRO A 187 -20.21 18.20 -13.28
C PRO A 187 -21.20 18.18 -12.11
N GLU A 188 -22.22 19.07 -12.17
CA GLU A 188 -23.28 19.15 -11.16
C GLU A 188 -24.13 17.87 -11.14
N ALA A 189 -24.49 17.33 -12.30
CA ALA A 189 -25.26 16.10 -12.40
C ALA A 189 -24.51 14.92 -11.76
N LEU A 190 -23.20 14.82 -12.01
CA LEU A 190 -22.34 13.77 -11.41
C LEU A 190 -22.24 13.92 -9.88
N ARG A 191 -22.02 15.15 -9.39
CA ARG A 191 -21.98 15.42 -7.93
C ARG A 191 -23.32 15.10 -7.27
N ASN A 192 -24.43 15.56 -7.85
CA ASN A 192 -25.76 15.30 -7.32
C ASN A 192 -26.06 13.80 -7.27
N PHE A 193 -25.69 13.08 -8.32
CA PHE A 193 -25.83 11.62 -8.36
C PHE A 193 -25.03 10.96 -7.24
N CYS A 194 -23.75 11.28 -7.09
CA CYS A 194 -22.92 10.72 -6.03
C CYS A 194 -23.46 11.06 -4.64
N SER A 195 -23.94 12.29 -4.42
CA SER A 195 -24.54 12.71 -3.14
C SER A 195 -25.86 12.00 -2.83
N ALA A 196 -26.61 11.61 -3.85
CA ALA A 196 -27.90 10.95 -3.66
C ALA A 196 -27.78 9.47 -3.30
N ILE A 197 -26.67 8.84 -3.62
CA ILE A 197 -26.42 7.39 -3.41
C ILE A 197 -25.38 7.09 -2.34
N GLY A 198 -24.64 8.08 -1.87
CA GLY A 198 -23.56 7.99 -0.86
C GLY A 198 -23.96 8.59 0.46
#